data_a03524299bdb44bf9ae08a40fbcec6c0
#
_entry.id   a03524299bdb44bf9ae08a40fbcec6c0
#
_cell.length_a   1.000
_cell.length_b   1.000
_cell.length_c   1.000
_cell.angle_alpha   90.00
_cell.angle_beta   90.00
_cell.angle_gamma   90.00
#
_symmetry.space_group_name_H-M   'P 1'
#
loop_
_entity.id
_entity.type
_entity.pdbx_description
1 polymer ?
#
loop_
_entity_poly.entity_id
_entity_poly.type
_entity_poly.pdbx_seq_one_letter_code
_entity_poly.pdbx_strand_id
1 'polypeptide(L)'
;MIGRSRFYGARDCARMTLILRGRKFGFQLEELRQWLLIYDKEGTNAQMHVFIDMADRKLIELFEQQKQLAETIKELEELRSVTKKSLKH
;
A
#
# COMPACT_ATOMS: atom_id res chain seq x y z
N MET A 1 -22.22 -7.18 17.20
CA MET A 1 -21.98 -6.06 17.68
C MET A 1 -22.06 -4.81 16.94
N ILE A 2 -23.23 -4.46 16.66
CA ILE A 2 -23.48 -3.25 15.97
C ILE A 2 -23.04 -2.04 16.75
N GLY A 3 -23.25 -2.08 18.03
CA GLY A 3 -22.88 -0.96 18.86
C GLY A 3 -21.41 -0.65 18.83
N ARG A 4 -20.61 -1.68 18.66
CA ARG A 4 -19.19 -1.48 18.65
C ARG A 4 -18.72 -0.62 17.49
N SER A 5 -19.35 -0.76 16.35
CA SER A 5 -18.96 0.02 15.19
C SER A 5 -19.07 1.50 15.41
N ARG A 6 -19.96 1.91 16.28
CA ARG A 6 -20.15 3.32 16.51
C ARG A 6 -18.99 3.97 17.20
N PHE A 7 -18.20 3.22 17.91
CA PHE A 7 -17.06 3.78 18.61
C PHE A 7 -15.84 3.90 17.74
N TYR A 8 -15.90 3.33 16.56
CA TYR A 8 -14.78 3.41 15.64
C TYR A 8 -15.11 4.33 14.50
N GLY A 9 -14.50 5.49 14.49
CA GLY A 9 -14.66 6.40 13.37
C GLY A 9 -13.69 6.06 12.25
N ALA A 10 -13.67 6.90 11.24
CA ALA A 10 -12.76 6.72 10.13
C ALA A 10 -11.31 6.62 10.61
N ARG A 11 -11.00 7.41 11.63
CA ARG A 11 -9.66 7.41 12.21
C ARG A 11 -9.29 6.04 12.75
N ASP A 12 -10.21 5.43 13.50
CA ASP A 12 -9.92 4.14 14.11
C ASP A 12 -9.85 3.05 13.06
N CYS A 13 -10.67 3.14 12.03
CA CYS A 13 -10.59 2.20 10.93
C CYS A 13 -9.25 2.27 10.22
N ALA A 14 -8.77 3.49 9.97
CA ALA A 14 -7.48 3.66 9.34
C ALA A 14 -6.36 3.10 10.20
N ARG A 15 -6.43 3.36 11.51
CA ARG A 15 -5.43 2.84 12.44
C ARG A 15 -5.40 1.32 12.42
N MET A 16 -6.58 0.72 12.57
CA MET A 16 -6.66 -0.73 12.59
C MET A 16 -6.15 -1.34 11.29
N THR A 17 -6.57 -0.77 10.19
CA THR A 17 -6.15 -1.26 8.90
C THR A 17 -4.65 -1.16 8.74
N LEU A 18 -4.07 -0.04 9.14
CA LEU A 18 -2.64 0.15 9.00
C LEU A 18 -1.87 -0.79 9.91
N ILE A 19 -2.38 -1.03 11.11
CA ILE A 19 -1.74 -1.97 12.02
C ILE A 19 -1.78 -3.38 11.44
N LEU A 20 -2.91 -3.77 10.91
CA LEU A 20 -3.09 -5.13 10.43
C LEU A 20 -2.54 -5.36 9.03
N ARG A 21 -2.60 -4.38 8.18
CA ARG A 21 -2.24 -4.54 6.78
C ARG A 21 -1.14 -3.64 6.27
N GLY A 22 -0.60 -2.80 7.14
CA GLY A 22 0.41 -1.85 6.70
C GLY A 22 1.58 -2.52 6.02
N ARG A 23 2.02 -3.67 6.54
CA ARG A 23 3.13 -4.39 5.94
C ARG A 23 2.76 -4.88 4.55
N LYS A 24 1.52 -5.29 4.37
CA LYS A 24 1.05 -5.73 3.06
C LYS A 24 1.09 -4.60 2.06
N PHE A 25 0.81 -3.39 2.51
CA PHE A 25 0.85 -2.22 1.62
C PHE A 25 2.28 -1.76 1.34
N GLY A 26 3.26 -2.33 2.02
CA GLY A 26 4.63 -1.97 1.76
C GLY A 26 5.22 -0.98 2.74
N PHE A 27 4.50 -0.65 3.81
CA PHE A 27 5.04 0.22 4.84
C PHE A 27 6.00 -0.55 5.73
N GLN A 28 7.07 0.11 6.13
CA GLN A 28 7.99 -0.51 7.05
C GLN A 28 7.49 -0.36 8.47
N LEU A 29 7.93 -1.28 9.32
CA LEU A 29 7.50 -1.28 10.70
C LEU A 29 7.80 0.05 11.39
N GLU A 30 8.96 0.61 11.09
CA GLU A 30 9.36 1.88 11.69
C GLU A 30 8.43 3.01 11.28
N GLU A 31 7.99 3.00 10.03
CA GLU A 31 7.05 4.01 9.55
C GLU A 31 5.73 3.92 10.32
N LEU A 32 5.27 2.70 10.54
CA LEU A 32 4.03 2.49 11.28
C LEU A 32 4.16 2.95 12.72
N ARG A 33 5.30 2.67 13.33
CA ARG A 33 5.54 3.11 14.70
C ARG A 33 5.53 4.62 14.81
N GLN A 34 6.22 5.28 13.89
CA GLN A 34 6.27 6.74 13.88
C GLN A 34 4.88 7.32 13.74
N TRP A 35 4.10 6.74 12.84
CA TRP A 35 2.75 7.22 12.62
C TRP A 35 1.88 7.09 13.86
N LEU A 36 2.00 5.97 14.56
CA LEU A 36 1.23 5.76 15.77
C LEU A 36 1.61 6.75 16.86
N LEU A 37 2.88 7.10 16.94
CA LEU A 37 3.34 8.05 17.96
C LEU A 37 2.78 9.45 17.73
N ILE A 38 2.52 9.81 16.49
CA ILE A 38 1.96 11.12 16.18
C ILE A 38 0.60 11.29 16.85
N TYR A 39 -0.19 10.24 16.91
CA TYR A 39 -1.49 10.32 17.54
C TYR A 39 -1.37 10.75 19.00
N ASP A 40 -0.42 10.19 19.72
CA ASP A 40 -0.24 10.50 21.12
C ASP A 40 0.23 11.93 21.34
N LYS A 41 1.03 12.45 20.46
CA LYS A 41 1.61 13.77 20.64
C LYS A 41 0.79 14.90 20.05
N GLU A 42 0.34 14.72 18.85
CA GLU A 42 -0.24 15.80 18.08
C GLU A 42 -1.74 15.69 17.89
N GLY A 43 -2.30 14.54 18.23
CA GLY A 43 -3.73 14.35 18.13
C GLY A 43 -4.16 13.76 16.82
N THR A 44 -5.47 13.64 16.69
CA THR A 44 -6.09 12.91 15.60
C THR A 44 -5.90 13.55 14.23
N ASN A 45 -6.07 14.87 14.16
CA ASN A 45 -6.01 15.52 12.85
C ASN A 45 -4.62 15.43 12.26
N ALA A 46 -3.61 15.62 13.08
CA ALA A 46 -2.24 15.50 12.59
C ALA A 46 -1.96 14.10 12.10
N GLN A 47 -2.45 13.10 12.83
CA GLN A 47 -2.25 11.72 12.43
C GLN A 47 -2.94 11.41 11.11
N MET A 48 -4.13 11.95 10.90
CA MET A 48 -4.85 11.73 9.66
C MET A 48 -4.15 12.37 8.49
N HIS A 49 -3.65 13.58 8.68
CA HIS A 49 -2.92 14.26 7.61
C HIS A 49 -1.66 13.49 7.22
N VAL A 50 -0.94 13.01 8.21
CA VAL A 50 0.27 12.25 7.92
C VAL A 50 -0.06 10.94 7.24
N PHE A 51 -1.16 10.32 7.64
CA PHE A 51 -1.59 9.08 6.98
C PHE A 51 -1.89 9.31 5.50
N ILE A 52 -2.61 10.39 5.20
CA ILE A 52 -2.93 10.69 3.81
C ILE A 52 -1.65 10.90 3.00
N ASP A 53 -0.69 11.60 3.60
CA ASP A 53 0.58 11.83 2.96
C ASP A 53 1.32 10.52 2.69
N MET A 54 1.35 9.65 3.69
CA MET A 54 1.99 8.36 3.55
C MET A 54 1.33 7.53 2.47
N ALA A 55 -0.01 7.55 2.46
CA ALA A 55 -0.77 6.79 1.50
C ALA A 55 -0.53 7.32 0.08
N ASP A 56 -0.51 8.64 -0.07
CA ASP A 56 -0.28 9.24 -1.39
C ASP A 56 1.07 8.83 -1.95
N ARG A 57 2.10 8.90 -1.12
CA ARG A 57 3.44 8.53 -1.57
C ARG A 57 3.53 7.05 -1.90
N LYS A 58 2.89 6.23 -1.07
CA LYS A 58 2.91 4.80 -1.30
C LYS A 58 2.16 4.43 -2.56
N LEU A 59 1.05 5.12 -2.84
CA LEU A 59 0.29 4.86 -4.04
C LEU A 59 1.11 5.19 -5.30
N ILE A 60 1.88 6.27 -5.25
CA ILE A 60 2.75 6.62 -6.38
C ILE A 60 3.75 5.50 -6.62
N GLU A 61 4.37 4.99 -5.56
CA GLU A 61 5.32 3.89 -5.68
C GLU A 61 4.67 2.64 -6.27
N LEU A 62 3.48 2.32 -5.78
CA LEU A 62 2.79 1.13 -6.23
C LEU A 62 2.37 1.23 -7.69
N PHE A 63 1.91 2.40 -8.10
CA PHE A 63 1.56 2.61 -9.49
C PHE A 63 2.78 2.50 -10.39
N GLU A 64 3.92 2.99 -9.91
CA GLU A 64 5.15 2.89 -10.66
C GLU A 64 5.57 1.43 -10.80
N GLN A 65 5.44 0.66 -9.72
CA GLN A 65 5.75 -0.76 -9.75
C GLN A 65 4.80 -1.50 -10.68
N GLN A 66 3.55 -1.11 -10.69
CA GLN A 66 2.56 -1.73 -11.56
C GLN A 66 2.93 -1.51 -13.03
N LYS A 67 3.36 -0.29 -13.34
CA LYS A 67 3.76 0.03 -14.70
C LYS A 67 4.98 -0.80 -15.10
N GLN A 68 5.97 -0.88 -14.24
CA GLN A 68 7.16 -1.66 -14.52
C GLN A 68 6.84 -3.13 -14.70
N LEU A 69 5.93 -3.63 -13.85
CA LEU A 69 5.53 -5.02 -13.94
C LEU A 69 4.82 -5.30 -15.26
N ALA A 70 3.96 -4.38 -15.68
CA ALA A 70 3.26 -4.54 -16.95
C ALA A 70 4.24 -4.59 -18.12
N GLU A 71 5.26 -3.75 -18.07
CA GLU A 71 6.29 -3.73 -19.10
C GLU A 71 7.08 -5.04 -19.11
N THR A 72 7.39 -5.53 -17.93
CA THR A 72 8.13 -6.77 -17.81
C THR A 72 7.33 -7.94 -18.36
N ILE A 73 6.05 -7.96 -18.04
CA ILE A 73 5.17 -9.01 -18.55
C ILE A 73 5.14 -8.98 -20.07
N LYS A 74 5.02 -7.79 -20.64
CA LYS A 74 4.97 -7.65 -22.08
C LYS A 74 6.26 -8.13 -22.72
N GLU A 75 7.39 -7.77 -22.15
CA GLU A 75 8.68 -8.18 -22.68
C GLU A 75 8.82 -9.70 -22.65
N LEU A 76 8.40 -10.30 -21.54
CA LEU A 76 8.53 -11.73 -21.41
C LEU A 76 7.59 -12.45 -22.37
N GLU A 77 6.39 -11.92 -22.55
CA GLU A 77 5.45 -12.49 -23.49
C GLU A 77 6.00 -12.46 -24.91
N GLU A 78 6.64 -11.35 -25.27
CA GLU A 78 7.23 -11.24 -26.59
C GLU A 78 8.38 -12.22 -26.78
N LEU A 79 9.22 -12.32 -25.77
CA LEU A 79 10.33 -13.27 -25.84
C LEU A 79 9.82 -14.70 -25.93
N ARG A 80 8.80 -15.02 -25.16
CA ARG A 80 8.20 -16.33 -25.21
C ARG A 80 7.64 -16.63 -26.59
N SER A 81 7.01 -15.65 -27.19
CA SER A 81 6.41 -15.82 -28.51
C SER A 81 7.47 -16.07 -29.57
N VAL A 82 8.52 -15.30 -29.54
CA VAL A 82 9.62 -15.46 -30.50
C VAL A 82 10.30 -16.81 -30.32
N THR A 83 10.52 -17.20 -29.08
CA THR A 83 11.16 -18.48 -28.79
C THR A 83 10.30 -19.64 -29.28
N LYS A 84 9.00 -19.52 -29.05
CA LYS A 84 8.08 -20.56 -29.47
C LYS A 84 8.08 -20.74 -30.98
N LYS A 85 8.17 -19.65 -31.71
CA LYS A 85 8.23 -19.72 -33.14
C LYS A 85 9.52 -20.39 -33.60
N SER A 86 10.60 -20.16 -32.88
CA SER A 86 11.87 -20.77 -33.22
C SER A 86 11.87 -22.27 -33.02
N LEU A 87 11.03 -22.75 -32.14
CA LEU A 87 10.94 -24.18 -31.87
C LEU A 87 10.12 -24.91 -32.89
N LYS A 88 9.64 -24.21 -33.88
CA LYS A 88 8.73 -24.75 -34.74
C LYS A 88 9.32 -25.74 -35.64
N HIS A 89 9.96 -26.34 -35.69
CA HIS A 89 10.30 -27.42 -36.49
C HIS A 89 10.74 -28.54 -35.58
#